data_61d79f9f55660628afb7f6394281e642
#
_entry.id   61d79f9f55660628afb7f6394281e642
#
_cell.length_a   1.000
_cell.length_b   1.000
_cell.length_c   1.000
_cell.angle_alpha   90.00
_cell.angle_beta   90.00
_cell.angle_gamma   90.00
#
_symmetry.space_group_name_H-M   'P 1'
#
loop_
_entity.id
_entity.type
_entity.pdbx_description
1 polymer ?
#
loop_
_entity_poly.entity_id
_entity_poly.type
_entity_poly.pdbx_seq_one_letter_code
_entity_poly.pdbx_strand_id
1 'polypeptide(L)'
;TDHGFLLGSVEGWSNPDNGRAGTEPFHNINAPENLNQESIAARSQLFQNYVRNIAQFSNIWTRTVAYLTGDTARGSTIYDVDIHRTAWKDVIQSAQRHNDPGNFTTFVAYEFTASTTRSANTQGASALGCLLTGNGCNFEGSPPLENANLHRNVIYKGNKFTVEPFTRLKSVNPENLWSWMDDLRDNGVDTIAIPHNSNGSNGQMFEMENWEGLPISTQYAEFRMRNEPLVEMTQVKGTSETHPILSPNDEWADFEIMWQRVGNSAYSRPFGSYVRQAYLDGLGMEEEGRGNPYKFGMVGASDTHTGAISDDESDFHSKIGIFDGTAVGRGSVPISDEDVERLTGGQDIRQLAFKKIGDRNFNNTIFNTWGASGIAAVWAEENTRDSIFDAFRRKETYATSGSRIKLRFFGGYDLDTSILSKDDLIKEAYKKGVPMGQDLAASEGKAPSFLIWAMRDKNAAPLQRIQIIKGWVDEITGRPHEKIYDVACSDGLLVDPITNRCPDNKARV
;
A
#
# COMPACT_ATOMS: atom_id res chain seq x y z
N THR A 1 -7.33 -7.42 -0.42
CA THR A 1 -7.94 -7.10 -1.74
C THR A 1 -7.21 -7.81 -2.85
N ASP A 2 -7.97 -8.40 -3.79
CA ASP A 2 -7.37 -9.07 -4.95
C ASP A 2 -6.96 -8.05 -6.01
N HIS A 3 -5.89 -8.36 -6.74
CA HIS A 3 -5.50 -7.57 -7.91
C HIS A 3 -6.63 -7.58 -8.95
N GLY A 4 -7.31 -6.45 -9.12
CA GLY A 4 -8.52 -6.38 -9.95
C GLY A 4 -8.35 -6.88 -11.38
N PHE A 5 -7.18 -6.71 -11.99
CA PHE A 5 -6.92 -7.18 -13.35
C PHE A 5 -6.63 -8.68 -13.46
N LEU A 6 -6.37 -9.37 -12.34
CA LEU A 6 -6.12 -10.82 -12.29
C LEU A 6 -7.32 -11.63 -11.82
N LEU A 7 -8.46 -11.00 -11.53
CA LEU A 7 -9.67 -11.71 -11.13
C LEU A 7 -10.07 -12.73 -12.18
N GLY A 8 -10.24 -13.99 -11.78
CA GLY A 8 -10.58 -15.11 -12.64
C GLY A 8 -9.40 -15.66 -13.48
N SER A 9 -8.19 -15.12 -13.34
CA SER A 9 -7.03 -15.55 -14.16
C SER A 9 -6.58 -16.98 -13.83
N VAL A 10 -6.72 -17.42 -12.59
CA VAL A 10 -6.36 -18.79 -12.17
C VAL A 10 -7.30 -19.79 -12.85
N GLU A 11 -8.57 -19.52 -12.89
CA GLU A 11 -9.60 -20.28 -13.56
C GLU A 11 -9.32 -20.37 -15.07
N GLY A 12 -9.03 -19.23 -15.70
CA GLY A 12 -8.67 -19.17 -17.10
C GLY A 12 -7.40 -19.95 -17.43
N TRP A 13 -6.37 -19.84 -16.60
CA TRP A 13 -5.09 -20.49 -16.81
C TRP A 13 -5.07 -21.98 -16.45
N SER A 14 -6.03 -22.41 -15.68
CA SER A 14 -6.15 -23.80 -15.24
C SER A 14 -6.93 -24.67 -16.21
N ASN A 15 -7.59 -24.08 -17.21
CA ASN A 15 -8.34 -24.82 -18.20
C ASN A 15 -7.39 -25.62 -19.13
N PRO A 16 -7.52 -26.96 -19.23
CA PRO A 16 -6.66 -27.77 -20.06
C PRO A 16 -6.84 -27.53 -21.59
N ASP A 17 -7.98 -26.97 -22.01
CA ASP A 17 -8.36 -26.84 -23.42
C ASP A 17 -7.94 -25.54 -24.10
N ASN A 18 -7.06 -24.74 -23.57
CA ASN A 18 -6.35 -23.58 -24.20
C ASN A 18 -6.05 -22.40 -23.28
N GLY A 19 -6.20 -22.51 -21.96
CA GLY A 19 -6.11 -21.37 -21.05
C GLY A 19 -7.34 -20.44 -21.15
N ARG A 20 -8.40 -20.86 -21.79
CA ARG A 20 -9.72 -20.25 -21.65
C ARG A 20 -10.52 -21.05 -20.66
N ALA A 21 -11.16 -20.38 -19.72
CA ALA A 21 -12.06 -21.05 -18.82
C ALA A 21 -13.20 -21.70 -19.61
N GLY A 22 -13.60 -22.88 -19.18
CA GLY A 22 -14.85 -23.45 -19.60
C GLY A 22 -16.02 -22.53 -19.25
N THR A 23 -17.15 -22.72 -19.92
CA THR A 23 -18.36 -21.92 -19.73
C THR A 23 -19.03 -22.12 -18.36
N GLU A 24 -18.57 -23.09 -17.57
CA GLU A 24 -19.11 -23.35 -16.24
C GLU A 24 -18.39 -22.46 -15.22
N PRO A 25 -19.13 -21.76 -14.33
CA PRO A 25 -18.55 -21.00 -13.26
C PRO A 25 -17.70 -21.91 -12.39
N PHE A 26 -16.47 -21.47 -12.13
CA PHE A 26 -15.56 -22.20 -11.28
C PHE A 26 -16.15 -22.25 -9.87
N HIS A 27 -16.38 -23.43 -9.34
CA HIS A 27 -16.88 -23.55 -7.98
C HIS A 27 -15.89 -22.93 -7.00
N ASN A 28 -16.39 -22.13 -6.08
CA ASN A 28 -15.57 -21.59 -5.01
C ASN A 28 -15.01 -22.72 -4.14
N ILE A 29 -13.81 -23.22 -4.52
CA ILE A 29 -13.12 -24.30 -3.81
C ILE A 29 -12.72 -23.92 -2.38
N ASN A 30 -12.84 -22.63 -2.02
CA ASN A 30 -12.60 -22.14 -0.67
C ASN A 30 -13.88 -22.04 0.17
N ALA A 31 -15.05 -22.32 -0.40
CA ALA A 31 -16.28 -22.38 0.38
C ALA A 31 -16.17 -23.48 1.45
N PRO A 32 -16.69 -23.26 2.67
CA PRO A 32 -16.58 -24.24 3.77
C PRO A 32 -17.10 -25.64 3.41
N GLU A 33 -18.13 -25.72 2.59
CA GLU A 33 -18.69 -26.96 2.08
C GLU A 33 -17.75 -27.73 1.16
N ASN A 34 -16.76 -27.07 0.59
CA ASN A 34 -15.79 -27.68 -0.33
C ASN A 34 -14.44 -28.00 0.33
N LEU A 35 -14.31 -27.87 1.66
CA LEU A 35 -13.09 -28.15 2.41
C LEU A 35 -12.91 -29.64 2.67
N ASN A 36 -12.81 -30.45 1.64
CA ASN A 36 -12.52 -31.87 1.70
C ASN A 36 -11.20 -32.20 0.97
N GLN A 37 -10.74 -33.46 1.07
CA GLN A 37 -9.47 -33.90 0.47
C GLN A 37 -9.43 -33.73 -1.05
N GLU A 38 -10.56 -33.94 -1.71
CA GLU A 38 -10.70 -33.77 -3.16
C GLU A 38 -10.54 -32.29 -3.55
N SER A 39 -11.18 -31.37 -2.84
CA SER A 39 -11.04 -29.91 -3.05
C SER A 39 -9.62 -29.41 -2.77
N ILE A 40 -8.94 -29.99 -1.78
CA ILE A 40 -7.54 -29.67 -1.47
C ILE A 40 -6.63 -30.15 -2.62
N ALA A 41 -6.86 -31.34 -3.17
CA ALA A 41 -6.14 -31.84 -4.32
C ALA A 41 -6.41 -31.01 -5.58
N ALA A 42 -7.65 -30.62 -5.81
CA ALA A 42 -8.04 -29.74 -6.92
C ALA A 42 -7.33 -28.37 -6.85
N ARG A 43 -7.27 -27.75 -5.66
CA ARG A 43 -6.51 -26.51 -5.46
C ARG A 43 -5.03 -26.64 -5.79
N SER A 44 -4.42 -27.74 -5.35
CA SER A 44 -3.01 -28.01 -5.65
C SER A 44 -2.79 -28.15 -7.16
N GLN A 45 -3.68 -28.82 -7.85
CA GLN A 45 -3.61 -28.97 -9.31
C GLN A 45 -3.83 -27.65 -10.05
N LEU A 46 -4.79 -26.83 -9.62
CA LEU A 46 -5.03 -25.48 -10.14
C LEU A 46 -3.80 -24.62 -10.01
N PHE A 47 -3.18 -24.63 -8.84
CA PHE A 47 -1.97 -23.84 -8.59
C PHE A 47 -0.81 -24.31 -9.48
N GLN A 48 -0.59 -25.61 -9.63
CA GLN A 48 0.45 -26.14 -10.51
C GLN A 48 0.22 -25.73 -11.97
N ASN A 49 -1.03 -25.76 -12.43
CA ASN A 49 -1.39 -25.31 -13.78
C ASN A 49 -1.14 -23.81 -13.95
N TYR A 50 -1.49 -23.00 -12.96
CA TYR A 50 -1.25 -21.56 -12.95
C TYR A 50 0.24 -21.23 -13.05
N VAL A 51 1.10 -21.85 -12.23
CA VAL A 51 2.55 -21.64 -12.26
C VAL A 51 3.15 -22.07 -13.61
N ARG A 52 2.71 -23.21 -14.15
CA ARG A 52 3.14 -23.69 -15.47
C ARG A 52 2.78 -22.69 -16.56
N ASN A 53 1.57 -22.17 -16.54
CA ASN A 53 1.08 -21.23 -17.57
C ASN A 53 1.73 -19.85 -17.43
N ILE A 54 2.01 -19.35 -16.21
CA ILE A 54 2.83 -18.15 -16.01
C ILE A 54 4.22 -18.32 -16.61
N ALA A 55 4.86 -19.46 -16.41
CA ALA A 55 6.16 -19.72 -16.99
C ALA A 55 6.14 -19.73 -18.53
N GLN A 56 5.06 -20.24 -19.15
CA GLN A 56 4.84 -20.15 -20.59
C GLN A 56 4.51 -18.72 -21.06
N PHE A 57 3.79 -17.94 -20.25
CA PHE A 57 3.46 -16.54 -20.55
C PHE A 57 4.67 -15.62 -20.55
N SER A 58 5.74 -15.96 -19.88
CA SER A 58 7.02 -15.27 -19.99
C SER A 58 7.70 -15.43 -21.36
N ASN A 59 7.08 -16.21 -22.26
CA ASN A 59 7.57 -16.45 -23.60
C ASN A 59 7.57 -15.17 -24.44
N ILE A 60 8.67 -14.98 -25.18
CA ILE A 60 8.95 -13.80 -26.00
C ILE A 60 7.85 -13.49 -27.03
N TRP A 61 7.20 -14.50 -27.56
CA TRP A 61 6.11 -14.34 -28.53
C TRP A 61 4.87 -13.68 -27.96
N THR A 62 4.46 -14.01 -26.76
CA THR A 62 3.27 -13.43 -26.13
C THR A 62 3.51 -11.97 -25.77
N ARG A 63 4.73 -11.62 -25.34
CA ARG A 63 5.16 -10.24 -25.12
C ARG A 63 5.21 -9.45 -26.43
N THR A 64 5.65 -10.07 -27.50
CA THR A 64 5.71 -9.46 -28.82
C THR A 64 4.33 -9.10 -29.36
N VAL A 65 3.37 -10.02 -29.26
CA VAL A 65 1.99 -9.79 -29.71
C VAL A 65 1.33 -8.69 -28.87
N ALA A 66 1.48 -8.72 -27.54
CA ALA A 66 0.96 -7.69 -26.65
C ALA A 66 1.52 -6.30 -26.99
N TYR A 67 2.81 -6.22 -27.30
CA TYR A 67 3.48 -5.00 -27.71
C TYR A 67 3.01 -4.47 -29.06
N LEU A 68 2.93 -5.35 -30.07
CA LEU A 68 2.54 -4.97 -31.45
C LEU A 68 1.09 -4.54 -31.57
N THR A 69 0.20 -5.10 -30.74
CA THR A 69 -1.23 -4.78 -30.77
C THR A 69 -1.59 -3.60 -29.86
N GLY A 70 -0.68 -3.13 -29.01
CA GLY A 70 -0.97 -2.14 -27.96
C GLY A 70 -1.99 -2.64 -26.94
N ASP A 71 -2.35 -3.89 -27.02
CA ASP A 71 -3.40 -4.53 -26.24
C ASP A 71 -2.78 -5.49 -25.24
N THR A 72 -2.45 -4.95 -24.07
CA THR A 72 -1.93 -5.74 -22.95
C THR A 72 -2.96 -6.76 -22.45
N ALA A 73 -4.24 -6.56 -22.72
CA ALA A 73 -5.31 -7.51 -22.42
C ALA A 73 -5.35 -8.65 -23.45
N ARG A 74 -5.10 -8.37 -24.75
CA ARG A 74 -4.99 -9.40 -25.79
C ARG A 74 -3.68 -10.18 -25.73
N GLY A 75 -2.63 -9.60 -25.19
CA GLY A 75 -1.41 -10.31 -24.86
C GLY A 75 -1.59 -11.30 -23.71
N SER A 76 -2.60 -11.13 -22.86
CA SER A 76 -3.11 -12.17 -22.00
C SER A 76 -4.23 -12.91 -22.75
N THR A 77 -3.91 -14.02 -23.40
CA THR A 77 -4.91 -15.01 -23.90
C THR A 77 -5.84 -15.52 -22.78
N ILE A 78 -5.83 -14.88 -21.62
CA ILE A 78 -6.32 -15.32 -20.33
C ILE A 78 -7.45 -14.42 -19.83
N TYR A 79 -7.56 -13.17 -20.32
CA TYR A 79 -8.64 -12.30 -19.91
C TYR A 79 -9.93 -12.67 -20.65
N ASP A 80 -10.86 -13.20 -19.90
CA ASP A 80 -12.24 -13.44 -20.32
C ASP A 80 -13.15 -12.57 -19.44
N VAL A 81 -13.98 -11.74 -20.09
CA VAL A 81 -14.82 -10.77 -19.38
C VAL A 81 -15.88 -11.43 -18.50
N ASP A 82 -16.41 -12.58 -18.93
CA ASP A 82 -17.47 -13.26 -18.18
C ASP A 82 -16.88 -13.97 -16.95
N ILE A 83 -15.69 -14.55 -17.07
CA ILE A 83 -14.95 -15.11 -15.94
C ILE A 83 -14.57 -14.01 -14.95
N HIS A 84 -14.05 -12.89 -15.46
CA HIS A 84 -13.68 -11.74 -14.64
C HIS A 84 -14.86 -11.22 -13.82
N ARG A 85 -16.05 -11.09 -14.45
CA ARG A 85 -17.28 -10.69 -13.78
C ARG A 85 -17.76 -11.72 -12.76
N THR A 86 -17.62 -13.01 -13.09
CA THR A 86 -17.98 -14.09 -12.17
C THR A 86 -17.08 -14.06 -10.93
N ALA A 87 -15.77 -13.96 -11.11
CA ALA A 87 -14.82 -13.87 -10.01
C ALA A 87 -15.06 -12.61 -9.15
N TRP A 88 -15.37 -11.47 -9.78
CA TRP A 88 -15.76 -10.27 -9.04
C TRP A 88 -17.03 -10.46 -8.22
N LYS A 89 -18.03 -11.13 -8.78
CA LYS A 89 -19.25 -11.50 -8.06
C LYS A 89 -18.95 -12.39 -6.85
N ASP A 90 -18.02 -13.32 -6.97
CA ASP A 90 -17.60 -14.18 -5.85
C ASP A 90 -16.91 -13.39 -4.74
N VAL A 91 -16.06 -12.40 -5.09
CA VAL A 91 -15.48 -11.46 -4.12
C VAL A 91 -16.58 -10.70 -3.36
N ILE A 92 -17.58 -10.17 -4.09
CA ILE A 92 -18.72 -9.47 -3.47
C ILE A 92 -19.47 -10.43 -2.53
N GLN A 93 -19.83 -11.61 -2.99
CA GLN A 93 -20.57 -12.59 -2.20
C GLN A 93 -19.79 -13.04 -0.96
N SER A 94 -18.49 -13.26 -1.10
CA SER A 94 -17.63 -13.62 0.02
C SER A 94 -17.60 -12.52 1.09
N ALA A 95 -17.39 -11.28 0.67
CA ALA A 95 -17.42 -10.15 1.60
C ALA A 95 -18.81 -9.99 2.26
N GLN A 96 -19.91 -10.21 1.51
CA GLN A 96 -21.25 -10.14 2.08
C GLN A 96 -21.52 -11.26 3.10
N ARG A 97 -21.12 -12.49 2.77
CA ARG A 97 -21.34 -13.67 3.65
C ARG A 97 -20.61 -13.57 4.97
N HIS A 98 -19.42 -12.95 5.00
CA HIS A 98 -18.61 -12.83 6.21
C HIS A 98 -18.79 -11.49 6.94
N ASN A 99 -19.67 -10.62 6.47
CA ASN A 99 -19.95 -9.37 7.18
C ASN A 99 -20.93 -9.62 8.32
N ASP A 100 -20.43 -9.49 9.56
CA ASP A 100 -21.19 -9.63 10.80
C ASP A 100 -21.09 -8.32 11.60
N PRO A 101 -22.00 -7.34 11.34
CA PRO A 101 -21.94 -6.04 11.96
C PRO A 101 -21.91 -6.12 13.49
N GLY A 102 -21.02 -5.35 14.11
CA GLY A 102 -20.76 -5.37 15.54
C GLY A 102 -19.64 -6.33 15.95
N ASN A 103 -19.39 -7.42 15.22
CA ASN A 103 -18.38 -8.42 15.50
C ASN A 103 -17.23 -8.39 14.48
N PHE A 104 -17.55 -8.51 13.19
CA PHE A 104 -16.58 -8.60 12.12
C PHE A 104 -17.09 -7.86 10.88
N THR A 105 -16.47 -6.74 10.56
CA THR A 105 -16.82 -5.94 9.38
C THR A 105 -15.89 -6.25 8.22
N THR A 106 -16.48 -6.59 7.08
CA THR A 106 -15.79 -6.75 5.81
C THR A 106 -16.21 -5.67 4.83
N PHE A 107 -15.32 -5.29 3.91
CA PHE A 107 -15.62 -4.41 2.79
C PHE A 107 -15.52 -5.17 1.47
N VAL A 108 -16.36 -4.82 0.52
CA VAL A 108 -16.13 -5.17 -0.87
C VAL A 108 -15.07 -4.22 -1.40
N ALA A 109 -13.97 -4.79 -1.87
CA ALA A 109 -12.81 -4.02 -2.32
C ALA A 109 -12.00 -4.82 -3.34
N TYR A 110 -11.20 -4.11 -4.12
CA TYR A 110 -10.20 -4.68 -5.02
C TYR A 110 -8.97 -3.78 -5.07
N GLU A 111 -7.87 -4.32 -5.59
CA GLU A 111 -6.66 -3.53 -5.84
C GLU A 111 -6.61 -3.07 -7.30
N PHE A 112 -6.58 -1.75 -7.49
CA PHE A 112 -6.19 -1.13 -8.74
C PHE A 112 -4.67 -1.20 -8.85
N THR A 113 -4.17 -2.26 -9.46
CA THR A 113 -2.74 -2.55 -9.60
C THR A 113 -2.20 -1.86 -10.84
N ALA A 114 -1.91 -0.58 -10.77
CA ALA A 114 -1.25 0.15 -11.84
C ALA A 114 0.26 0.12 -11.64
N SER A 115 0.96 -0.50 -12.57
CA SER A 115 2.41 -0.36 -12.71
C SER A 115 2.66 0.29 -14.05
N THR A 116 3.13 1.52 -14.05
CA THR A 116 3.37 2.25 -15.27
C THR A 116 4.85 2.53 -15.48
N THR A 117 5.25 2.50 -16.72
CA THR A 117 6.38 3.28 -17.21
C THR A 117 5.82 4.59 -17.70
N ARG A 118 5.97 5.66 -16.96
CA ARG A 118 5.81 7.00 -17.52
C ARG A 118 6.99 7.19 -18.46
N SER A 119 6.77 6.87 -19.73
CA SER A 119 7.72 7.14 -20.77
C SER A 119 7.69 8.64 -21.01
N ALA A 120 8.63 9.36 -20.43
CA ALA A 120 8.98 10.65 -20.97
C ALA A 120 9.36 10.42 -22.45
N ASN A 121 8.45 10.76 -23.37
CA ASN A 121 8.67 10.82 -24.81
C ASN A 121 9.70 9.83 -25.38
N THR A 122 9.42 8.54 -25.37
CA THR A 122 10.17 7.57 -26.16
C THR A 122 9.67 7.58 -27.63
N GLN A 123 9.52 8.74 -28.22
CA GLN A 123 9.52 8.89 -29.66
C GLN A 123 10.95 8.67 -30.16
N GLY A 124 11.36 7.42 -30.26
CA GLY A 124 12.66 7.10 -30.84
C GLY A 124 13.31 5.79 -30.46
N ALA A 125 12.89 5.12 -29.39
CA ALA A 125 13.41 3.78 -29.11
C ALA A 125 12.82 2.80 -30.13
N SER A 126 13.66 2.17 -30.96
CA SER A 126 13.13 1.22 -31.95
C SER A 126 12.53 0.03 -31.24
N ALA A 127 11.25 -0.21 -31.49
CA ALA A 127 10.49 -1.35 -31.00
C ALA A 127 11.20 -2.69 -31.26
N LEU A 128 11.96 -2.76 -32.32
CA LEU A 128 12.72 -3.92 -32.74
C LEU A 128 13.87 -4.28 -31.78
N GLY A 129 14.51 -3.28 -31.15
CA GLY A 129 15.57 -3.52 -30.21
C GLY A 129 15.07 -4.13 -28.89
N CYS A 130 13.93 -3.66 -28.36
CA CYS A 130 13.27 -4.25 -27.20
C CYS A 130 12.85 -5.69 -27.46
N LEU A 131 12.43 -5.96 -28.68
CA LEU A 131 11.97 -7.28 -29.14
C LEU A 131 13.10 -8.32 -29.15
N LEU A 132 14.30 -7.89 -29.56
CA LEU A 132 15.42 -8.81 -29.79
C LEU A 132 16.25 -9.10 -28.53
N THR A 133 16.26 -8.20 -27.56
CA THR A 133 17.18 -8.34 -26.40
C THR A 133 16.55 -8.98 -25.18
N GLY A 134 15.21 -9.08 -25.07
CA GLY A 134 14.51 -9.66 -23.92
C GLY A 134 14.71 -8.91 -22.60
N ASN A 135 15.65 -7.96 -22.55
CA ASN A 135 15.87 -7.06 -21.42
C ASN A 135 15.05 -5.79 -21.62
N GLY A 136 14.45 -5.29 -20.54
CA GLY A 136 13.76 -4.02 -20.58
C GLY A 136 14.62 -3.00 -21.31
N CYS A 137 14.04 -2.31 -22.30
CA CYS A 137 14.69 -1.48 -23.33
C CYS A 137 15.73 -0.49 -22.78
N ASN A 138 16.87 -0.99 -22.37
CA ASN A 138 18.04 -0.20 -22.03
C ASN A 138 18.97 -0.15 -23.26
N PHE A 139 18.68 0.77 -24.16
CA PHE A 139 19.70 1.20 -25.11
C PHE A 139 20.68 2.12 -24.39
N GLU A 140 21.96 1.97 -24.69
CA GLU A 140 22.97 2.94 -24.25
C GLU A 140 22.50 4.34 -24.68
N GLY A 141 22.16 5.21 -23.70
CA GLY A 141 21.62 6.54 -23.94
C GLY A 141 20.08 6.71 -23.84
N SER A 142 19.31 5.63 -23.67
CA SER A 142 17.87 5.75 -23.35
C SER A 142 17.67 5.92 -21.85
N PRO A 143 16.76 6.81 -21.38
CA PRO A 143 16.44 6.86 -19.96
C PRO A 143 15.91 5.49 -19.53
N PRO A 144 16.32 5.00 -18.34
CA PRO A 144 15.84 3.73 -17.83
C PRO A 144 14.32 3.75 -17.75
N LEU A 145 13.67 2.61 -18.10
CA LEU A 145 12.23 2.43 -17.95
C LEU A 145 11.86 2.69 -16.48
N GLU A 146 11.10 3.74 -16.23
CA GLU A 146 10.72 4.16 -14.90
C GLU A 146 9.44 3.42 -14.44
N ASN A 147 9.57 2.13 -14.13
CA ASN A 147 8.46 1.42 -13.49
C ASN A 147 8.11 2.09 -12.17
N ALA A 148 6.83 2.43 -12.00
CA ALA A 148 6.30 2.99 -10.77
C ALA A 148 5.20 2.10 -10.22
N ASN A 149 5.18 1.94 -8.90
CA ASN A 149 4.06 1.36 -8.19
C ASN A 149 3.02 2.47 -7.96
N LEU A 150 1.90 2.39 -8.66
CA LEU A 150 0.76 3.30 -8.49
C LEU A 150 -0.49 2.54 -8.02
N HIS A 151 -0.30 1.53 -7.18
CA HIS A 151 -1.37 0.68 -6.67
C HIS A 151 -2.28 1.42 -5.70
N ARG A 152 -3.58 1.12 -5.74
CA ARG A 152 -4.61 1.63 -4.84
C ARG A 152 -5.57 0.53 -4.45
N ASN A 153 -5.93 0.45 -3.18
CA ASN A 153 -7.08 -0.34 -2.75
C ASN A 153 -8.34 0.49 -2.93
N VAL A 154 -9.27 0.01 -3.76
CA VAL A 154 -10.58 0.66 -3.98
C VAL A 154 -11.61 -0.05 -3.11
N ILE A 155 -12.23 0.70 -2.21
CA ILE A 155 -13.17 0.21 -1.20
C ILE A 155 -14.55 0.82 -1.46
N TYR A 156 -15.58 -0.02 -1.47
CA TYR A 156 -16.97 0.41 -1.66
C TYR A 156 -17.68 0.64 -0.32
N LYS A 157 -18.49 1.70 -0.25
CA LYS A 157 -19.44 1.93 0.84
C LYS A 157 -20.72 1.13 0.62
N GLY A 158 -21.25 0.56 1.69
CA GLY A 158 -22.58 -0.04 1.69
C GLY A 158 -22.71 -1.31 0.85
N ASN A 159 -23.83 -1.43 0.11
CA ASN A 159 -24.25 -2.67 -0.54
C ASN A 159 -24.53 -2.52 -2.06
N LYS A 160 -24.10 -1.43 -2.67
CA LYS A 160 -24.19 -1.21 -4.12
C LYS A 160 -22.81 -1.38 -4.74
N PHE A 161 -22.71 -2.21 -5.76
CA PHE A 161 -21.43 -2.55 -6.40
C PHE A 161 -21.56 -2.53 -7.92
N THR A 162 -20.44 -2.34 -8.60
CA THR A 162 -20.35 -2.43 -10.05
C THR A 162 -20.37 -3.88 -10.51
N VAL A 163 -20.72 -4.11 -11.77
CA VAL A 163 -20.68 -5.45 -12.40
C VAL A 163 -19.25 -5.92 -12.67
N GLU A 164 -18.30 -5.00 -12.73
CA GLU A 164 -16.87 -5.24 -12.88
C GLU A 164 -16.07 -4.09 -12.28
N PRO A 165 -14.86 -4.32 -11.74
CA PRO A 165 -14.01 -3.27 -11.24
C PRO A 165 -13.34 -2.48 -12.37
N PHE A 166 -12.97 -1.22 -12.09
CA PHE A 166 -12.10 -0.45 -12.96
C PHE A 166 -10.65 -0.87 -12.72
N THR A 167 -10.01 -1.47 -13.72
CA THR A 167 -8.67 -2.03 -13.58
C THR A 167 -7.67 -1.40 -14.54
N ARG A 168 -6.38 -1.74 -14.39
CA ARG A 168 -5.32 -1.33 -15.33
C ARG A 168 -5.58 -1.75 -16.78
N LEU A 169 -6.48 -2.69 -17.02
CA LEU A 169 -6.91 -3.10 -18.36
C LEU A 169 -7.71 -1.98 -19.07
N LYS A 170 -8.36 -1.11 -18.29
CA LYS A 170 -9.05 0.08 -18.82
C LYS A 170 -8.11 1.30 -18.88
N SER A 171 -7.36 1.54 -17.83
CA SER A 171 -6.36 2.61 -17.78
C SER A 171 -5.36 2.36 -16.65
N VAL A 172 -4.10 2.77 -16.85
CA VAL A 172 -3.07 2.81 -15.81
C VAL A 172 -2.99 4.17 -15.12
N ASN A 173 -3.65 5.19 -15.69
CA ASN A 173 -3.71 6.54 -15.11
C ASN A 173 -4.67 6.57 -13.93
N PRO A 174 -4.21 6.91 -12.69
CA PRO A 174 -5.08 7.00 -11.52
C PRO A 174 -6.14 8.10 -11.63
N GLU A 175 -5.92 9.14 -12.43
CA GLU A 175 -6.92 10.21 -12.65
C GLU A 175 -8.16 9.66 -13.37
N ASN A 176 -7.99 8.69 -14.27
CA ASN A 176 -9.12 8.00 -14.90
C ASN A 176 -9.87 7.10 -13.92
N LEU A 177 -9.17 6.51 -12.94
CA LEU A 177 -9.82 5.80 -11.84
C LEU A 177 -10.67 6.77 -11.01
N TRP A 178 -10.14 7.95 -10.65
CA TRP A 178 -10.88 8.94 -9.87
C TRP A 178 -12.10 9.48 -10.63
N SER A 179 -11.98 9.72 -11.94
CA SER A 179 -13.13 10.12 -12.78
C SER A 179 -14.23 9.06 -12.75
N TRP A 180 -13.86 7.78 -12.88
CA TRP A 180 -14.80 6.68 -12.77
C TRP A 180 -15.43 6.58 -11.36
N MET A 181 -14.68 6.87 -10.31
CA MET A 181 -15.20 6.89 -8.92
C MET A 181 -16.19 8.06 -8.71
N ASP A 182 -15.94 9.22 -9.32
CA ASP A 182 -16.86 10.35 -9.29
C ASP A 182 -18.17 10.02 -10.04
N ASP A 183 -18.08 9.40 -11.23
CA ASP A 183 -19.26 8.93 -11.97
C ASP A 183 -20.08 7.91 -11.14
N LEU A 184 -19.41 7.03 -10.39
CA LEU A 184 -20.10 6.12 -9.47
C LEU A 184 -20.82 6.85 -8.35
N ARG A 185 -20.18 7.85 -7.75
CA ARG A 185 -20.72 8.64 -6.65
C ARG A 185 -21.96 9.41 -7.09
N ASP A 186 -21.96 9.98 -8.30
CA ASP A 186 -23.09 10.65 -8.91
C ASP A 186 -24.27 9.68 -9.14
N ASN A 187 -23.99 8.39 -9.27
CA ASN A 187 -24.99 7.33 -9.37
C ASN A 187 -25.29 6.63 -8.02
N GLY A 188 -24.86 7.22 -6.90
CA GLY A 188 -25.15 6.75 -5.54
C GLY A 188 -24.35 5.53 -5.09
N VAL A 189 -23.17 5.31 -5.68
CA VAL A 189 -22.19 4.29 -5.27
C VAL A 189 -20.94 5.01 -4.78
N ASP A 190 -20.76 5.12 -3.47
CA ASP A 190 -19.58 5.79 -2.92
C ASP A 190 -18.40 4.83 -2.78
N THR A 191 -17.22 5.32 -3.13
CA THR A 191 -15.95 4.58 -3.07
C THR A 191 -14.81 5.48 -2.63
N ILE A 192 -13.80 4.91 -1.98
CA ILE A 192 -12.51 5.55 -1.74
C ILE A 192 -11.39 4.71 -2.33
N ALA A 193 -10.30 5.34 -2.70
CA ALA A 193 -9.07 4.68 -3.08
C ALA A 193 -7.96 5.00 -2.06
N ILE A 194 -7.14 4.00 -1.70
CA ILE A 194 -6.03 4.16 -0.76
C ILE A 194 -4.73 3.82 -1.49
N PRO A 195 -3.91 4.81 -1.84
CA PRO A 195 -2.57 4.58 -2.36
C PRO A 195 -1.73 3.79 -1.37
N HIS A 196 -0.99 2.79 -1.85
CA HIS A 196 -0.13 1.98 -1.02
C HIS A 196 1.21 1.67 -1.67
N ASN A 197 2.19 1.24 -0.88
CA ASN A 197 3.57 1.02 -1.32
C ASN A 197 4.19 2.22 -2.04
N SER A 198 3.91 3.41 -1.59
CA SER A 198 4.46 4.61 -2.22
C SER A 198 6.00 4.65 -2.18
N ASN A 199 6.62 4.03 -1.15
CA ASN A 199 8.08 3.83 -1.08
C ASN A 199 8.66 3.16 -2.32
N GLY A 200 7.91 2.25 -2.97
CA GLY A 200 8.28 1.57 -4.20
C GLY A 200 7.84 2.26 -5.50
N SER A 201 7.33 3.49 -5.43
CA SER A 201 6.74 4.21 -6.57
C SER A 201 7.74 4.96 -7.46
N ASN A 202 9.01 4.94 -7.12
CA ASN A 202 10.04 5.68 -7.85
C ASN A 202 9.74 7.19 -8.01
N GLY A 203 9.14 7.80 -7.00
CA GLY A 203 8.81 9.22 -6.99
C GLY A 203 7.51 9.60 -7.68
N GLN A 204 6.74 8.62 -8.21
CA GLN A 204 5.57 8.94 -9.03
C GLN A 204 4.23 8.90 -8.26
N MET A 205 4.23 8.51 -6.98
CA MET A 205 3.00 8.51 -6.19
C MET A 205 2.57 9.92 -5.78
N PHE A 206 3.54 10.78 -5.45
CA PHE A 206 3.31 12.13 -4.94
C PHE A 206 4.06 13.17 -5.78
N GLU A 207 3.66 13.29 -7.06
CA GLU A 207 4.24 14.26 -7.98
C GLU A 207 3.62 15.65 -7.82
N MET A 208 4.36 16.71 -8.16
CA MET A 208 3.91 18.10 -8.16
C MET A 208 3.16 18.48 -9.45
N GLU A 209 2.97 17.52 -10.34
CA GLU A 209 2.33 17.64 -11.64
C GLU A 209 1.25 16.58 -11.81
N ASN A 210 0.27 16.84 -12.67
CA ASN A 210 -0.75 15.87 -13.04
C ASN A 210 -0.20 14.85 -14.05
N TRP A 211 -1.03 13.90 -14.49
CA TRP A 211 -0.63 12.87 -15.46
C TRP A 211 -0.10 13.43 -16.78
N GLU A 212 -0.55 14.59 -17.19
CA GLU A 212 -0.12 15.26 -18.43
C GLU A 212 1.17 16.08 -18.25
N GLY A 213 1.72 16.17 -17.04
CA GLY A 213 2.90 16.96 -16.70
C GLY A 213 2.60 18.45 -16.49
N LEU A 214 1.34 18.81 -16.23
CA LEU A 214 0.95 20.16 -15.86
C LEU A 214 0.99 20.34 -14.34
N PRO A 215 1.36 21.52 -13.83
CA PRO A 215 1.34 21.80 -12.41
C PRO A 215 -0.03 21.51 -11.78
N ILE A 216 -0.02 20.91 -10.58
CA ILE A 216 -1.24 20.65 -9.81
C ILE A 216 -1.98 21.96 -9.54
N SER A 217 -3.29 21.95 -9.74
CA SER A 217 -4.21 23.05 -9.46
C SER A 217 -5.11 22.73 -8.25
N THR A 218 -5.79 23.75 -7.75
CA THR A 218 -6.78 23.58 -6.67
C THR A 218 -7.86 22.56 -7.04
N GLN A 219 -8.37 22.59 -8.27
CA GLN A 219 -9.36 21.63 -8.75
C GLN A 219 -8.82 20.19 -8.74
N TYR A 220 -7.55 20.01 -9.14
CA TYR A 220 -6.91 18.70 -9.06
C TYR A 220 -6.73 18.24 -7.60
N ALA A 221 -6.32 19.13 -6.71
CA ALA A 221 -6.17 18.82 -5.30
C ALA A 221 -7.50 18.35 -4.67
N GLU A 222 -8.59 19.06 -4.94
CA GLU A 222 -9.93 18.68 -4.51
C GLU A 222 -10.36 17.34 -5.13
N PHE A 223 -10.10 17.13 -6.42
CA PHE A 223 -10.42 15.91 -7.14
C PHE A 223 -9.70 14.71 -6.52
N ARG A 224 -8.40 14.83 -6.26
CA ARG A 224 -7.62 13.78 -5.60
C ARG A 224 -8.12 13.49 -4.19
N MET A 225 -8.23 14.53 -3.35
CA MET A 225 -8.63 14.36 -1.95
C MET A 225 -10.03 13.78 -1.76
N ARG A 226 -10.95 14.06 -2.69
CA ARG A 226 -12.29 13.47 -2.71
C ARG A 226 -12.25 11.96 -2.95
N ASN A 227 -11.28 11.48 -3.73
CA ASN A 227 -11.15 10.08 -4.11
C ASN A 227 -10.10 9.33 -3.28
N GLU A 228 -9.02 9.98 -2.86
CA GLU A 228 -7.94 9.42 -2.05
C GLU A 228 -7.81 10.14 -0.69
N PRO A 229 -8.78 9.99 0.23
CA PRO A 229 -8.71 10.67 1.52
C PRO A 229 -7.68 10.06 2.48
N LEU A 230 -7.21 8.84 2.23
CA LEU A 230 -6.28 8.08 3.06
C LEU A 230 -5.06 7.67 2.27
N VAL A 231 -3.98 7.37 2.99
CA VAL A 231 -2.72 6.83 2.45
C VAL A 231 -2.16 5.76 3.38
N GLU A 232 -1.54 4.74 2.81
CA GLU A 232 -0.83 3.72 3.57
C GLU A 232 0.54 4.22 4.02
N MET A 233 0.83 4.10 5.32
CA MET A 233 2.10 4.49 5.94
C MET A 233 3.11 3.36 6.00
N THR A 234 2.64 2.12 6.16
CA THR A 234 3.51 0.95 6.33
C THR A 234 2.77 -0.35 6.03
N GLN A 235 3.53 -1.34 5.57
CA GLN A 235 3.09 -2.71 5.35
C GLN A 235 4.31 -3.66 5.34
N VAL A 236 4.11 -4.95 5.05
CA VAL A 236 5.21 -5.96 4.99
C VAL A 236 6.38 -5.58 4.07
N LYS A 237 6.16 -4.75 3.05
CA LYS A 237 7.21 -4.23 2.16
C LYS A 237 7.84 -2.93 2.68
N GLY A 238 7.76 -2.69 3.99
CA GLY A 238 8.41 -1.59 4.68
C GLY A 238 7.59 -0.32 4.76
N THR A 239 8.21 0.70 5.33
CA THR A 239 7.60 2.01 5.56
C THR A 239 7.48 2.85 4.31
N SER A 240 6.37 3.58 4.20
CA SER A 240 6.17 4.71 3.28
C SER A 240 6.13 6.05 4.01
N GLU A 241 6.42 6.07 5.31
CA GLU A 241 6.35 7.29 6.14
C GLU A 241 7.39 8.31 5.73
N THR A 242 8.67 7.99 5.93
CA THR A 242 9.80 8.85 5.56
C THR A 242 11.05 8.04 5.21
N HIS A 243 12.12 8.75 4.86
CA HIS A 243 13.40 8.17 4.46
C HIS A 243 14.54 9.04 5.02
N PRO A 244 15.73 8.50 5.38
CA PRO A 244 16.85 9.26 5.94
C PRO A 244 17.29 10.47 5.08
N ILE A 245 17.16 10.38 3.76
CA ILE A 245 17.48 11.50 2.86
C ILE A 245 16.47 12.64 2.98
N LEU A 246 15.21 12.35 3.31
CA LEU A 246 14.13 13.32 3.42
C LEU A 246 14.00 13.90 4.82
N SER A 247 14.25 13.09 5.84
CA SER A 247 14.20 13.46 7.26
C SER A 247 15.53 13.15 7.97
N PRO A 248 16.63 13.86 7.64
CA PRO A 248 17.97 13.54 8.14
C PRO A 248 18.15 13.78 9.65
N ASN A 249 17.22 14.50 10.29
CA ASN A 249 17.24 14.78 11.72
C ASN A 249 16.30 13.84 12.52
N ASP A 250 15.69 12.85 11.85
CA ASP A 250 14.86 11.84 12.48
C ASP A 250 15.66 10.56 12.70
N GLU A 251 15.86 10.19 13.96
CA GLU A 251 16.59 8.98 14.35
C GLU A 251 15.89 7.68 13.93
N TRP A 252 14.60 7.75 13.57
CA TRP A 252 13.77 6.61 13.14
C TRP A 252 13.50 6.59 11.64
N ALA A 253 14.09 7.53 10.89
CA ALA A 253 13.86 7.63 9.45
C ALA A 253 14.33 6.41 8.65
N ASP A 254 15.21 5.57 9.21
CA ASP A 254 15.72 4.36 8.60
C ASP A 254 14.93 3.09 9.00
N PHE A 255 13.83 3.23 9.74
CA PHE A 255 13.00 2.10 10.16
C PHE A 255 12.34 1.43 8.96
N GLU A 256 12.53 0.12 8.81
CA GLU A 256 11.93 -0.74 7.77
C GLU A 256 12.01 -0.19 6.34
N ILE A 257 13.14 0.31 5.92
CA ILE A 257 13.33 0.82 4.56
C ILE A 257 13.44 -0.33 3.54
N MET A 258 12.49 -0.37 2.59
CA MET A 258 12.64 -1.14 1.36
C MET A 258 13.11 -0.19 0.24
N TRP A 259 14.35 -0.31 -0.15
CA TRP A 259 15.00 0.60 -1.13
C TRP A 259 14.61 0.33 -2.59
N GLN A 260 13.92 -0.78 -2.86
CA GLN A 260 13.61 -1.24 -4.21
C GLN A 260 12.24 -0.77 -4.68
N ARG A 261 12.09 -0.67 -6.00
CA ARG A 261 10.77 -0.54 -6.63
C ARG A 261 9.98 -1.83 -6.46
N VAL A 262 8.68 -1.72 -6.34
CA VAL A 262 7.80 -2.90 -6.35
C VAL A 262 7.88 -3.58 -7.72
N GLY A 263 8.16 -4.88 -7.72
CA GLY A 263 8.20 -5.70 -8.92
C GLY A 263 9.54 -5.76 -9.66
N ASN A 264 10.57 -5.03 -9.19
CA ASN A 264 11.93 -5.17 -9.71
C ASN A 264 12.99 -4.80 -8.65
N SER A 265 14.26 -5.06 -8.94
CA SER A 265 15.39 -4.79 -8.04
C SER A 265 16.04 -3.41 -8.24
N ALA A 266 15.44 -2.53 -9.03
CA ALA A 266 15.97 -1.20 -9.23
C ALA A 266 15.66 -0.31 -8.01
N TYR A 267 16.53 0.68 -7.77
CA TYR A 267 16.35 1.65 -6.69
C TYR A 267 15.10 2.52 -6.91
N SER A 268 14.35 2.75 -5.85
CA SER A 268 13.19 3.66 -5.84
C SER A 268 13.65 5.05 -5.37
N ARG A 269 13.35 6.10 -6.11
CA ARG A 269 13.67 7.48 -5.72
C ARG A 269 12.86 7.88 -4.49
N PRO A 270 13.49 8.44 -3.43
CA PRO A 270 12.76 8.84 -2.22
C PRO A 270 11.81 10.04 -2.45
N PHE A 271 12.25 11.07 -3.20
CA PHE A 271 11.42 12.25 -3.50
C PHE A 271 10.20 11.86 -4.31
N GLY A 272 8.99 12.26 -3.83
CA GLY A 272 7.71 11.90 -4.40
C GLY A 272 7.23 10.48 -4.05
N SER A 273 7.96 9.76 -3.16
CA SER A 273 7.63 8.38 -2.73
C SER A 273 7.19 8.28 -1.28
N TYR A 274 7.44 9.27 -0.43
CA TYR A 274 7.19 9.18 1.01
C TYR A 274 6.17 10.21 1.49
N VAL A 275 5.32 9.78 2.42
CA VAL A 275 4.12 10.51 2.85
C VAL A 275 4.46 11.80 3.59
N ARG A 276 5.48 11.81 4.48
CA ARG A 276 5.86 13.05 5.20
C ARG A 276 6.37 14.13 4.25
N GLN A 277 7.11 13.73 3.19
CA GLN A 277 7.50 14.66 2.13
C GLN A 277 6.27 15.17 1.37
N ALA A 278 5.31 14.28 1.04
CA ALA A 278 4.08 14.68 0.37
C ALA A 278 3.26 15.70 1.19
N TYR A 279 3.21 15.56 2.53
CA TYR A 279 2.58 16.56 3.39
C TYR A 279 3.27 17.92 3.29
N LEU A 280 4.60 17.94 3.30
CA LEU A 280 5.38 19.19 3.15
C LEU A 280 5.17 19.83 1.78
N ASP A 281 5.19 19.04 0.71
CA ASP A 281 4.94 19.50 -0.65
C ASP A 281 3.50 20.04 -0.79
N GLY A 282 2.54 19.36 -0.15
CA GLY A 282 1.15 19.81 -0.09
C GLY A 282 0.96 21.15 0.61
N LEU A 283 1.65 21.36 1.73
CA LEU A 283 1.65 22.65 2.43
C LEU A 283 2.26 23.76 1.55
N GLY A 284 3.36 23.48 0.86
CA GLY A 284 3.98 24.41 -0.07
C GLY A 284 3.06 24.80 -1.21
N MET A 285 2.36 23.82 -1.82
CA MET A 285 1.39 24.08 -2.88
C MET A 285 0.18 24.89 -2.39
N GLU A 286 -0.29 24.63 -1.17
CA GLU A 286 -1.40 25.38 -0.55
C GLU A 286 -1.01 26.84 -0.35
N GLU A 287 0.20 27.13 0.11
CA GLU A 287 0.74 28.49 0.26
C GLU A 287 0.88 29.22 -1.09
N GLU A 288 1.21 28.48 -2.14
CA GLU A 288 1.24 29.00 -3.53
C GLU A 288 -0.15 29.20 -4.15
N GLY A 289 -1.24 28.89 -3.44
CA GLY A 289 -2.62 28.98 -3.93
C GLY A 289 -3.02 27.88 -4.92
N ARG A 290 -2.29 26.77 -4.97
CA ARG A 290 -2.52 25.61 -5.85
C ARG A 290 -3.40 24.54 -5.23
N GLY A 291 -3.78 24.71 -3.96
CA GLY A 291 -4.46 23.69 -3.18
C GLY A 291 -3.52 22.62 -2.66
N ASN A 292 -4.03 21.71 -1.82
CA ASN A 292 -3.24 20.66 -1.19
C ASN A 292 -3.81 19.26 -1.52
N PRO A 293 -3.16 18.51 -2.45
CA PRO A 293 -3.64 17.19 -2.87
C PRO A 293 -3.21 16.06 -1.91
N TYR A 294 -2.57 16.38 -0.78
CA TYR A 294 -1.91 15.43 0.12
C TYR A 294 -2.37 15.53 1.58
N LYS A 295 -3.57 16.05 1.85
CA LYS A 295 -4.17 16.11 3.21
C LYS A 295 -4.74 14.75 3.63
N PHE A 296 -3.96 13.70 3.51
CA PHE A 296 -4.37 12.33 3.80
C PHE A 296 -4.58 12.05 5.29
N GLY A 297 -5.53 11.15 5.62
CA GLY A 297 -5.48 10.36 6.83
C GLY A 297 -4.54 9.16 6.64
N MET A 298 -4.09 8.55 7.72
CA MET A 298 -3.06 7.51 7.74
C MET A 298 -3.68 6.15 8.03
N VAL A 299 -3.25 5.10 7.30
CA VAL A 299 -3.56 3.71 7.61
C VAL A 299 -2.30 2.85 7.46
N GLY A 300 -2.23 1.74 8.17
CA GLY A 300 -1.29 0.66 7.90
C GLY A 300 -2.01 -0.49 7.21
N ALA A 301 -1.29 -1.40 6.58
CA ALA A 301 -1.87 -2.55 5.92
C ALA A 301 -0.92 -3.74 5.93
N SER A 302 -1.44 -4.93 5.61
CA SER A 302 -0.62 -6.12 5.53
C SER A 302 -0.09 -6.38 4.13
N ASP A 303 -0.90 -6.14 3.12
CA ASP A 303 -0.64 -6.54 1.74
C ASP A 303 -0.28 -8.05 1.62
N THR A 304 -0.79 -8.87 2.53
CA THR A 304 -0.55 -10.31 2.48
C THR A 304 -1.40 -10.98 1.41
N HIS A 305 -0.83 -12.01 0.78
CA HIS A 305 -1.48 -12.80 -0.27
C HIS A 305 -1.86 -14.20 0.22
N THR A 306 -1.88 -14.37 1.54
CA THR A 306 -2.19 -15.66 2.20
C THR A 306 -3.55 -15.68 2.87
N GLY A 307 -4.27 -14.53 2.88
CA GLY A 307 -5.51 -14.36 3.63
C GLY A 307 -5.34 -14.21 5.14
N ALA A 308 -4.10 -14.18 5.64
CA ALA A 308 -3.76 -13.97 7.05
C ALA A 308 -2.78 -12.81 7.19
N ILE A 309 -2.89 -12.07 8.28
CA ILE A 309 -1.89 -11.06 8.64
C ILE A 309 -0.76 -11.69 9.45
N SER A 310 0.44 -11.12 9.33
CA SER A 310 1.62 -11.46 10.12
C SER A 310 2.13 -10.16 10.74
N ASP A 311 1.49 -9.75 11.85
CA ASP A 311 1.66 -8.45 12.49
C ASP A 311 2.62 -8.46 13.69
N ASP A 312 3.21 -9.60 13.99
CA ASP A 312 4.22 -9.77 15.02
C ASP A 312 5.59 -10.00 14.36
N GLU A 313 6.52 -9.05 14.56
CA GLU A 313 7.86 -9.14 14.01
C GLU A 313 8.65 -10.33 14.55
N SER A 314 8.39 -10.75 15.78
CA SER A 314 9.03 -11.91 16.40
C SER A 314 8.51 -13.24 15.85
N ASP A 315 7.34 -13.24 15.23
CA ASP A 315 6.68 -14.41 14.63
C ASP A 315 6.21 -14.13 13.19
N PHE A 316 7.00 -13.37 12.43
CA PHE A 316 6.72 -13.11 11.03
C PHE A 316 6.76 -14.40 10.22
N HIS A 317 5.62 -14.76 9.63
CA HIS A 317 5.51 -16.00 8.86
C HIS A 317 5.77 -15.79 7.37
N SER A 318 4.92 -15.02 6.69
CA SER A 318 4.94 -14.95 5.23
C SER A 318 4.00 -13.88 4.70
N LYS A 319 4.37 -13.29 3.55
CA LYS A 319 3.49 -12.45 2.75
C LYS A 319 2.78 -13.24 1.65
N ILE A 320 3.52 -14.08 0.90
CA ILE A 320 3.04 -14.75 -0.33
C ILE A 320 2.79 -16.24 -0.10
N GLY A 321 3.25 -16.80 1.02
CA GLY A 321 3.07 -18.20 1.38
C GLY A 321 4.03 -19.12 0.63
N ILE A 322 3.71 -19.47 -0.60
CA ILE A 322 4.47 -20.45 -1.37
C ILE A 322 5.90 -20.00 -1.69
N PHE A 323 6.14 -18.71 -1.85
CA PHE A 323 7.47 -18.20 -2.19
C PHE A 323 8.31 -17.87 -0.97
N ASP A 324 7.70 -17.46 0.13
CA ASP A 324 8.41 -16.96 1.31
C ASP A 324 7.99 -17.63 2.64
N GLY A 325 7.12 -18.64 2.59
CA GLY A 325 6.65 -19.37 3.77
C GLY A 325 7.70 -20.30 4.41
N THR A 326 8.89 -20.43 3.81
CA THR A 326 10.00 -21.20 4.36
C THR A 326 11.28 -20.37 4.45
N ALA A 327 12.16 -20.68 5.38
CA ALA A 327 13.43 -19.99 5.53
C ALA A 327 14.31 -20.12 4.26
N VAL A 328 14.23 -21.25 3.54
CA VAL A 328 14.88 -21.46 2.25
C VAL A 328 14.26 -20.54 1.19
N GLY A 329 12.93 -20.47 1.11
CA GLY A 329 12.21 -19.60 0.18
C GLY A 329 12.56 -18.12 0.38
N ARG A 330 12.64 -17.67 1.63
CA ARG A 330 13.06 -16.30 1.98
C ARG A 330 14.55 -16.01 1.72
N GLY A 331 15.35 -17.04 1.46
CA GLY A 331 16.80 -16.87 1.31
C GLY A 331 17.54 -16.65 2.65
N SER A 332 16.91 -17.00 3.77
CA SER A 332 17.49 -16.86 5.12
C SER A 332 18.43 -18.01 5.48
N VAL A 333 18.25 -19.16 4.87
CA VAL A 333 19.13 -20.34 5.02
C VAL A 333 19.57 -20.87 3.66
N PRO A 334 20.70 -21.61 3.59
CA PRO A 334 21.18 -22.16 2.34
C PRO A 334 20.21 -23.15 1.71
N ILE A 335 20.22 -23.20 0.39
CA ILE A 335 19.57 -24.23 -0.42
C ILE A 335 20.64 -25.23 -0.89
N SER A 336 20.30 -26.52 -0.98
CA SER A 336 21.20 -27.54 -1.44
C SER A 336 21.54 -27.41 -2.94
N ASP A 337 22.72 -27.85 -3.36
CA ASP A 337 23.10 -27.87 -4.78
C ASP A 337 22.16 -28.76 -5.60
N GLU A 338 21.68 -29.86 -5.02
CA GLU A 338 20.67 -30.74 -5.62
C GLU A 338 19.37 -30.05 -5.89
N ASP A 339 18.86 -29.25 -4.91
CA ASP A 339 17.64 -28.49 -5.09
C ASP A 339 17.82 -27.36 -6.11
N VAL A 340 18.98 -26.70 -6.14
CA VAL A 340 19.31 -25.70 -7.16
C VAL A 340 19.25 -26.33 -8.56
N GLU A 341 19.86 -27.50 -8.73
CA GLU A 341 19.85 -28.23 -9.99
C GLU A 341 18.42 -28.63 -10.41
N ARG A 342 17.68 -29.18 -9.46
CA ARG A 342 16.27 -29.58 -9.67
C ARG A 342 15.39 -28.39 -10.08
N LEU A 343 15.53 -27.25 -9.41
CA LEU A 343 14.70 -26.05 -9.66
C LEU A 343 15.06 -25.33 -10.96
N THR A 344 16.33 -25.36 -11.35
CA THR A 344 16.79 -24.69 -12.57
C THR A 344 16.76 -25.61 -13.79
N GLY A 345 16.61 -26.93 -13.61
CA GLY A 345 16.74 -27.89 -14.68
C GLY A 345 18.07 -27.81 -15.44
N GLY A 346 19.12 -27.33 -14.77
CA GLY A 346 20.42 -27.10 -15.37
C GLY A 346 20.52 -25.82 -16.25
N GLN A 347 19.47 -24.99 -16.27
CA GLN A 347 19.47 -23.78 -17.08
C GLN A 347 20.25 -22.62 -16.43
N ASP A 348 20.69 -21.68 -17.25
CA ASP A 348 21.54 -20.53 -16.87
C ASP A 348 20.82 -19.44 -16.04
N ILE A 349 19.61 -19.74 -15.55
CA ILE A 349 18.87 -18.87 -14.62
C ILE A 349 19.43 -18.89 -13.19
N ARG A 350 20.45 -19.70 -12.91
CA ARG A 350 21.09 -19.83 -11.59
C ARG A 350 21.49 -18.47 -11.03
N GLN A 351 22.14 -17.63 -11.84
CA GLN A 351 22.63 -16.32 -11.41
C GLN A 351 21.51 -15.33 -11.10
N LEU A 352 20.32 -15.52 -11.67
CA LEU A 352 19.15 -14.67 -11.40
C LEU A 352 18.35 -15.15 -10.18
N ALA A 353 18.27 -16.47 -10.00
CA ALA A 353 17.46 -17.09 -8.96
C ALA A 353 18.22 -17.32 -7.64
N PHE A 354 19.54 -17.46 -7.71
CA PHE A 354 20.37 -17.80 -6.54
C PHE A 354 21.59 -16.90 -6.45
N LYS A 355 21.98 -16.57 -5.20
CA LYS A 355 23.25 -15.90 -4.87
C LYS A 355 24.13 -16.84 -4.10
N LYS A 356 25.44 -16.80 -4.36
CA LYS A 356 26.44 -17.57 -3.61
C LYS A 356 27.05 -16.70 -2.53
N ILE A 357 27.03 -17.18 -1.28
CA ILE A 357 27.68 -16.54 -0.13
C ILE A 357 28.64 -17.57 0.45
N GLY A 358 29.93 -17.34 0.30
CA GLY A 358 30.96 -18.36 0.55
C GLY A 358 30.79 -19.53 -0.41
N ASP A 359 30.69 -20.74 0.13
CA ASP A 359 30.48 -21.99 -0.60
C ASP A 359 29.01 -22.42 -0.72
N ARG A 360 28.07 -21.62 -0.16
CA ARG A 360 26.66 -21.99 -0.06
C ARG A 360 25.79 -21.17 -1.00
N ASN A 361 24.76 -21.80 -1.58
CA ASN A 361 23.74 -21.15 -2.39
C ASN A 361 22.56 -20.69 -1.52
N PHE A 362 22.01 -19.52 -1.84
CA PHE A 362 20.82 -18.95 -1.22
C PHE A 362 19.86 -18.46 -2.29
N ASN A 363 18.58 -18.52 -2.05
CA ASN A 363 17.62 -17.84 -2.93
C ASN A 363 17.94 -16.34 -3.00
N ASN A 364 18.03 -15.84 -4.23
CA ASN A 364 18.23 -14.42 -4.49
C ASN A 364 16.86 -13.71 -4.50
N THR A 365 16.39 -13.35 -3.32
CA THR A 365 15.05 -12.78 -3.13
C THR A 365 15.14 -11.39 -2.53
N ILE A 366 14.03 -10.64 -2.67
CA ILE A 366 13.82 -9.36 -1.99
C ILE A 366 13.15 -9.53 -0.62
N PHE A 367 12.80 -10.76 -0.25
CA PHE A 367 12.01 -11.07 0.95
C PHE A 367 12.76 -10.78 2.26
N ASN A 368 14.06 -10.62 2.21
CA ASN A 368 14.88 -10.24 3.34
C ASN A 368 14.67 -8.78 3.82
N THR A 369 14.00 -7.96 3.01
CA THR A 369 13.63 -6.59 3.37
C THR A 369 12.18 -6.47 3.88
N TRP A 370 11.46 -7.59 3.93
CA TRP A 370 10.08 -7.62 4.38
C TRP A 370 10.01 -7.86 5.88
N GLY A 371 9.09 -7.13 6.53
CA GLY A 371 8.85 -7.17 7.96
C GLY A 371 7.39 -7.49 8.29
N ALA A 372 7.00 -7.25 9.54
CA ALA A 372 5.64 -7.44 10.00
C ALA A 372 4.63 -6.57 9.27
N SER A 373 3.38 -7.01 9.25
CA SER A 373 2.27 -6.26 8.67
C SER A 373 2.05 -4.94 9.41
N GLY A 374 1.78 -3.87 8.66
CA GLY A 374 1.13 -2.70 9.22
C GLY A 374 -0.34 -3.00 9.59
N ILE A 375 -0.90 -2.21 10.48
CA ILE A 375 -2.29 -2.29 10.91
C ILE A 375 -2.98 -0.95 10.69
N ALA A 376 -4.19 -1.00 10.07
CA ALA A 376 -5.11 0.11 10.02
C ALA A 376 -5.92 0.18 11.30
N ALA A 377 -6.00 1.37 11.90
CA ALA A 377 -6.88 1.63 13.02
C ALA A 377 -7.83 2.79 12.69
N VAL A 378 -9.06 2.72 13.16
CA VAL A 378 -10.11 3.70 12.90
C VAL A 378 -10.94 3.95 14.15
N TRP A 379 -11.34 5.19 14.35
CA TRP A 379 -12.31 5.57 15.35
C TRP A 379 -13.67 5.80 14.69
N ALA A 380 -14.57 4.85 14.86
CA ALA A 380 -15.91 4.85 14.35
C ALA A 380 -16.92 4.70 15.50
N GLU A 381 -18.14 5.14 15.29
CA GLU A 381 -19.21 5.07 16.27
C GLU A 381 -19.66 3.61 16.51
N GLU A 382 -19.61 2.80 15.43
CA GLU A 382 -20.03 1.42 15.43
C GLU A 382 -19.08 0.55 14.56
N ASN A 383 -19.00 -0.74 14.85
CA ASN A 383 -18.31 -1.70 13.98
C ASN A 383 -19.24 -2.13 12.83
N THR A 384 -19.52 -1.20 11.92
CA THR A 384 -20.33 -1.41 10.72
C THR A 384 -19.65 -0.80 9.50
N ARG A 385 -19.97 -1.28 8.28
CA ARG A 385 -19.40 -0.72 7.04
C ARG A 385 -19.59 0.77 6.92
N ASP A 386 -20.82 1.23 7.17
CA ASP A 386 -21.16 2.65 6.98
C ASP A 386 -20.41 3.52 7.99
N SER A 387 -20.41 3.15 9.27
CA SER A 387 -19.74 3.92 10.32
C SER A 387 -18.21 3.95 10.11
N ILE A 388 -17.61 2.83 9.75
CA ILE A 388 -16.16 2.76 9.47
C ILE A 388 -15.82 3.54 8.21
N PHE A 389 -16.63 3.43 7.14
CA PHE A 389 -16.37 4.17 5.91
C PHE A 389 -16.50 5.68 6.12
N ASP A 390 -17.49 6.13 6.91
CA ASP A 390 -17.64 7.54 7.25
C ASP A 390 -16.44 8.04 8.09
N ALA A 391 -15.89 7.20 8.96
CA ALA A 391 -14.67 7.52 9.68
C ALA A 391 -13.44 7.58 8.74
N PHE A 392 -13.37 6.74 7.71
CA PHE A 392 -12.36 6.86 6.64
C PHE A 392 -12.49 8.20 5.91
N ARG A 393 -13.69 8.62 5.59
CA ARG A 393 -13.95 9.92 4.97
C ARG A 393 -13.53 11.09 5.87
N ARG A 394 -13.79 10.99 7.18
CA ARG A 394 -13.32 11.97 8.18
C ARG A 394 -11.83 11.89 8.46
N LYS A 395 -11.14 10.85 7.96
CA LYS A 395 -9.72 10.58 8.20
C LYS A 395 -9.40 10.35 9.69
N GLU A 396 -10.36 9.90 10.46
CA GLU A 396 -10.20 9.60 11.88
C GLU A 396 -9.56 8.21 12.06
N THR A 397 -8.36 8.09 11.49
CA THR A 397 -7.60 6.86 11.32
C THR A 397 -6.14 7.06 11.73
N TYR A 398 -5.48 5.96 12.05
CA TYR A 398 -4.03 5.94 12.25
C TYR A 398 -3.42 4.61 11.84
N ALA A 399 -2.12 4.58 11.68
CA ALA A 399 -1.33 3.40 11.34
C ALA A 399 -0.49 2.92 12.51
N THR A 400 -0.22 1.63 12.56
CA THR A 400 0.86 1.06 13.37
C THR A 400 1.70 0.10 12.51
N SER A 401 2.92 -0.20 12.93
CA SER A 401 3.81 -1.17 12.29
C SER A 401 3.66 -2.58 12.88
N GLY A 402 2.42 -2.97 13.27
CA GLY A 402 2.09 -4.29 13.81
C GLY A 402 1.52 -4.26 15.22
N SER A 403 2.08 -3.48 16.11
CA SER A 403 1.59 -3.36 17.49
C SER A 403 0.19 -2.75 17.54
N ARG A 404 -0.70 -3.28 18.40
CA ARG A 404 -2.08 -2.80 18.55
C ARG A 404 -2.16 -1.64 19.55
N ILE A 405 -1.33 -0.63 19.35
CA ILE A 405 -1.36 0.62 20.12
C ILE A 405 -2.69 1.32 19.84
N LYS A 406 -3.31 1.88 20.91
CA LYS A 406 -4.47 2.78 20.76
C LYS A 406 -4.01 4.22 20.89
N LEU A 407 -4.37 5.04 19.94
CA LEU A 407 -3.95 6.44 19.85
C LEU A 407 -5.14 7.35 19.62
N ARG A 408 -5.23 8.43 20.40
CA ARG A 408 -6.10 9.58 20.15
C ARG A 408 -5.23 10.84 20.05
N PHE A 409 -5.60 11.72 19.13
CA PHE A 409 -4.94 13.00 18.92
C PHE A 409 -5.97 14.07 18.61
N PHE A 410 -5.98 15.13 19.39
CA PHE A 410 -6.87 16.28 19.22
C PHE A 410 -6.06 17.57 19.19
N GLY A 411 -6.51 18.54 18.37
CA GLY A 411 -6.00 19.90 18.36
C GLY A 411 -7.09 20.88 18.73
N GLY A 412 -6.77 21.93 19.49
CA GLY A 412 -7.76 22.95 19.87
C GLY A 412 -7.12 24.12 20.60
N TYR A 413 -7.86 25.19 20.78
CA TYR A 413 -7.37 26.41 21.47
C TYR A 413 -7.71 26.43 22.97
N ASP A 414 -8.64 25.58 23.39
CA ASP A 414 -9.15 25.52 24.76
C ASP A 414 -8.95 24.12 25.39
N LEU A 415 -7.99 23.35 24.87
CA LEU A 415 -7.54 22.09 25.44
C LEU A 415 -6.52 22.38 26.54
N ASP A 416 -6.90 22.22 27.79
CA ASP A 416 -6.05 22.38 28.96
C ASP A 416 -5.93 21.09 29.79
N THR A 417 -5.02 21.05 30.74
CA THR A 417 -4.77 19.86 31.56
C THR A 417 -5.94 19.40 32.41
N SER A 418 -6.94 20.28 32.66
CA SER A 418 -8.12 19.91 33.45
C SER A 418 -8.98 18.85 32.76
N ILE A 419 -8.89 18.73 31.43
CA ILE A 419 -9.59 17.73 30.65
C ILE A 419 -9.13 16.31 31.01
N LEU A 420 -7.87 16.13 31.43
CA LEU A 420 -7.30 14.84 31.79
C LEU A 420 -7.94 14.19 33.03
N SER A 421 -8.59 15.00 33.87
CA SER A 421 -9.27 14.56 35.08
C SER A 421 -10.77 14.29 34.88
N LYS A 422 -11.30 14.43 33.66
CA LYS A 422 -12.71 14.22 33.36
C LYS A 422 -12.99 12.75 33.07
N ASP A 423 -14.08 12.23 33.62
CA ASP A 423 -14.52 10.85 33.36
C ASP A 423 -14.89 10.64 31.88
N ASP A 424 -15.36 11.69 31.20
CA ASP A 424 -15.74 11.71 29.80
C ASP A 424 -14.73 12.51 28.92
N LEU A 425 -13.41 12.38 29.24
CA LEU A 425 -12.29 13.06 28.59
C LEU A 425 -12.43 13.13 27.06
N ILE A 426 -12.76 12.02 26.39
CA ILE A 426 -12.88 11.96 24.92
C ILE A 426 -14.03 12.85 24.42
N LYS A 427 -15.17 12.81 25.09
CA LYS A 427 -16.32 13.67 24.74
C LYS A 427 -16.01 15.14 24.93
N GLU A 428 -15.29 15.49 25.98
CA GLU A 428 -14.83 16.87 26.21
C GLU A 428 -13.79 17.30 25.15
N ALA A 429 -12.91 16.39 24.73
CA ALA A 429 -11.95 16.68 23.66
C ALA A 429 -12.63 17.00 22.33
N TYR A 430 -13.68 16.24 21.94
CA TYR A 430 -14.46 16.53 20.74
C TYR A 430 -15.24 17.87 20.83
N LYS A 431 -15.64 18.30 22.02
CA LYS A 431 -16.30 19.60 22.19
C LYS A 431 -15.36 20.80 22.08
N LYS A 432 -14.11 20.64 22.51
CA LYS A 432 -13.14 21.71 22.63
C LYS A 432 -12.12 21.79 21.50
N GLY A 433 -12.07 20.76 20.66
CA GLY A 433 -11.10 20.63 19.59
C GLY A 433 -11.57 19.75 18.45
N VAL A 434 -10.68 19.53 17.48
CA VAL A 434 -10.88 18.65 16.34
C VAL A 434 -10.05 17.38 16.53
N PRO A 435 -10.56 16.20 16.13
CA PRO A 435 -9.81 14.94 16.19
C PRO A 435 -8.79 14.86 15.07
N MET A 436 -7.95 13.81 15.10
CA MET A 436 -7.02 13.46 14.03
C MET A 436 -7.73 13.43 12.67
N GLY A 437 -7.02 13.88 11.61
CA GLY A 437 -7.52 13.92 10.25
C GLY A 437 -8.36 15.17 9.90
N GLN A 438 -8.71 15.99 10.88
CA GLN A 438 -9.49 17.21 10.66
C GLN A 438 -8.61 18.48 10.63
N ASP A 439 -9.11 19.52 9.98
CA ASP A 439 -8.50 20.84 9.96
C ASP A 439 -8.95 21.65 11.18
N LEU A 440 -8.00 22.22 11.92
CA LEU A 440 -8.29 23.20 12.97
C LEU A 440 -8.25 24.60 12.35
N ALA A 441 -9.39 25.26 12.32
CA ALA A 441 -9.46 26.63 11.80
C ALA A 441 -8.54 27.58 12.60
N ALA A 442 -7.81 28.44 11.90
CA ALA A 442 -6.91 29.40 12.54
C ALA A 442 -7.71 30.33 13.47
N SER A 443 -7.08 30.69 14.61
CA SER A 443 -7.62 31.65 15.58
C SER A 443 -6.57 32.72 15.85
N GLU A 444 -6.91 33.95 15.51
CA GLU A 444 -5.99 35.08 15.63
C GLU A 444 -5.48 35.25 17.07
N GLY A 445 -4.17 35.38 17.20
CA GLY A 445 -3.50 35.59 18.48
C GLY A 445 -3.46 34.39 19.44
N LYS A 446 -3.94 33.22 19.03
CA LYS A 446 -3.93 32.00 19.84
C LYS A 446 -3.02 30.94 19.26
N ALA A 447 -2.20 30.29 20.09
CA ALA A 447 -1.49 29.08 19.75
C ALA A 447 -2.35 27.84 20.06
N PRO A 448 -2.44 26.85 19.17
CA PRO A 448 -3.17 25.62 19.45
C PRO A 448 -2.47 24.78 20.52
N SER A 449 -3.26 24.08 21.31
CA SER A 449 -2.83 23.01 22.20
C SER A 449 -3.21 21.67 21.61
N PHE A 450 -2.41 20.64 21.90
CA PHE A 450 -2.67 19.28 21.44
C PHE A 450 -2.86 18.36 22.65
N LEU A 451 -3.88 17.49 22.53
CA LEU A 451 -4.14 16.41 23.47
C LEU A 451 -3.79 15.08 22.80
N ILE A 452 -2.85 14.36 23.39
CA ILE A 452 -2.43 13.04 22.94
C ILE A 452 -2.77 12.04 24.04
N TRP A 453 -3.46 10.97 23.66
CA TRP A 453 -3.69 9.83 24.52
C TRP A 453 -3.24 8.58 23.80
N ALA A 454 -2.27 7.87 24.38
CA ALA A 454 -1.72 6.64 23.84
C ALA A 454 -1.77 5.51 24.86
N MET A 455 -2.16 4.32 24.45
CA MET A 455 -2.14 3.13 25.26
C MET A 455 -1.34 2.05 24.53
N ARG A 456 -0.35 1.48 25.21
CA ARG A 456 0.49 0.42 24.64
C ARG A 456 -0.32 -0.83 24.31
N ASP A 457 0.16 -1.61 23.39
CA ASP A 457 -0.24 -3.00 23.23
C ASP A 457 0.30 -3.82 24.42
N LYS A 458 -0.58 -4.58 25.06
CA LYS A 458 -0.19 -5.41 26.22
C LYS A 458 0.80 -6.53 25.87
N ASN A 459 0.82 -6.94 24.61
CA ASN A 459 1.66 -8.03 24.10
C ASN A 459 2.94 -7.54 23.42
N ALA A 460 3.13 -6.20 23.31
CA ALA A 460 4.31 -5.60 22.69
C ALA A 460 5.16 -4.86 23.75
N ALA A 461 6.30 -4.34 23.30
CA ALA A 461 7.20 -3.54 24.13
C ALA A 461 6.49 -2.31 24.74
N PRO A 462 6.95 -1.83 25.89
CA PRO A 462 6.47 -0.55 26.47
C PRO A 462 6.71 0.61 25.52
N LEU A 463 5.84 1.65 25.60
CA LEU A 463 6.06 2.89 24.88
C LEU A 463 7.32 3.59 25.40
N GLN A 464 8.23 3.93 24.53
CA GLN A 464 9.47 4.62 24.89
C GLN A 464 9.25 6.12 25.03
N ARG A 465 8.53 6.73 24.08
CA ARG A 465 8.27 8.17 24.03
C ARG A 465 7.04 8.48 23.16
N ILE A 466 6.58 9.70 23.24
CA ILE A 466 5.63 10.31 22.31
C ILE A 466 6.34 11.47 21.62
N GLN A 467 6.23 11.51 20.30
CA GLN A 467 6.79 12.55 19.44
C GLN A 467 5.68 13.29 18.69
N ILE A 468 5.86 14.59 18.49
CA ILE A 468 5.11 15.39 17.53
C ILE A 468 6.06 15.78 16.40
N ILE A 469 5.69 15.46 15.19
CA ILE A 469 6.38 15.87 13.97
C ILE A 469 5.59 17.03 13.39
N LYS A 470 6.18 18.22 13.41
CA LYS A 470 5.57 19.45 12.90
C LYS A 470 6.11 19.77 11.51
N GLY A 471 5.22 19.87 10.51
CA GLY A 471 5.49 20.48 9.22
C GLY A 471 4.90 21.89 9.13
N TRP A 472 5.59 22.81 8.48
CA TRP A 472 5.11 24.16 8.20
C TRP A 472 5.82 24.77 6.99
N VAL A 473 5.25 25.82 6.44
CA VAL A 473 5.92 26.67 5.44
C VAL A 473 6.47 27.90 6.14
N ASP A 474 7.73 28.22 5.90
CA ASP A 474 8.36 29.42 6.42
C ASP A 474 7.86 30.66 5.66
N GLU A 475 7.28 31.61 6.38
CA GLU A 475 6.63 32.82 5.81
C GLU A 475 7.59 33.72 5.01
N ILE A 476 8.89 33.66 5.31
CA ILE A 476 9.90 34.53 4.66
C ILE A 476 10.43 33.87 3.38
N THR A 477 10.73 32.56 3.47
CA THR A 477 11.40 31.84 2.38
C THR A 477 10.42 31.09 1.46
N GLY A 478 9.16 30.89 1.91
CA GLY A 478 8.16 30.05 1.23
C GLY A 478 8.53 28.57 1.19
N ARG A 479 9.51 28.14 1.98
CA ARG A 479 9.97 26.74 1.97
C ARG A 479 9.30 25.92 3.06
N PRO A 480 8.92 24.68 2.77
CA PRO A 480 8.42 23.78 3.79
C PRO A 480 9.57 23.29 4.70
N HIS A 481 9.26 23.16 5.98
CA HIS A 481 10.17 22.68 7.02
C HIS A 481 9.52 21.59 7.86
N GLU A 482 10.35 20.76 8.46
CA GLU A 482 9.94 19.73 9.41
C GLU A 482 10.78 19.83 10.69
N LYS A 483 10.14 19.61 11.83
CA LYS A 483 10.82 19.47 13.13
C LYS A 483 10.13 18.44 14.01
N ILE A 484 10.95 17.64 14.71
CA ILE A 484 10.52 16.59 15.61
C ILE A 484 10.67 17.09 17.05
N TYR A 485 9.63 16.91 17.85
CA TYR A 485 9.57 17.23 19.25
C TYR A 485 9.22 15.97 20.04
N ASP A 486 10.07 15.56 20.99
CA ASP A 486 9.63 14.64 22.03
C ASP A 486 8.75 15.40 23.00
N VAL A 487 7.59 14.87 23.35
CA VAL A 487 6.61 15.54 24.21
C VAL A 487 6.32 14.75 25.48
N ALA A 488 6.64 13.47 25.51
CA ALA A 488 6.61 12.63 26.69
C ALA A 488 7.68 11.54 26.59
N CYS A 489 8.31 11.23 27.72
CA CYS A 489 9.34 10.21 27.86
C CYS A 489 8.86 9.11 28.82
N SER A 490 9.32 7.87 28.62
CA SER A 490 9.05 6.77 29.56
C SER A 490 9.81 6.96 30.89
N ASP A 491 9.48 6.14 31.87
CA ASP A 491 10.15 6.01 33.17
C ASP A 491 10.24 7.33 33.98
N GLY A 492 9.30 8.25 33.76
CA GLY A 492 9.25 9.53 34.44
C GLY A 492 10.37 10.50 34.03
N LEU A 493 11.08 10.23 32.96
CA LEU A 493 12.08 11.14 32.40
C LEU A 493 11.39 12.38 31.83
N LEU A 494 12.08 13.52 31.91
CA LEU A 494 11.60 14.78 31.37
C LEU A 494 12.27 15.07 30.04
N VAL A 495 11.51 15.68 29.13
CA VAL A 495 12.04 16.19 27.87
C VAL A 495 13.02 17.33 28.17
N ASP A 496 14.20 17.29 27.56
CA ASP A 496 15.18 18.37 27.63
C ASP A 496 14.60 19.63 26.94
N PRO A 497 14.47 20.75 27.69
CA PRO A 497 13.85 21.98 27.18
C PRO A 497 14.67 22.70 26.09
N ILE A 498 15.95 22.36 25.93
CA ILE A 498 16.84 22.97 24.93
C ILE A 498 16.78 22.18 23.62
N THR A 499 16.91 20.86 23.70
CA THR A 499 16.97 19.99 22.54
C THR A 499 15.59 19.54 22.09
N ASN A 500 14.55 19.59 22.95
CA ASN A 500 13.23 19.01 22.79
C ASN A 500 13.27 17.50 22.56
N ARG A 501 14.24 16.82 23.19
CA ARG A 501 14.41 15.37 23.06
C ARG A 501 14.39 14.71 24.44
N CYS A 502 13.91 13.46 24.46
CA CYS A 502 14.05 12.61 25.63
C CYS A 502 15.54 12.28 25.85
N PRO A 503 16.02 12.24 27.10
CA PRO A 503 17.33 11.69 27.39
C PRO A 503 17.46 10.26 26.86
N ASP A 504 18.69 9.87 26.50
CA ASP A 504 18.96 8.48 26.13
C ASP A 504 18.52 7.56 27.24
N ASN A 505 17.48 6.83 26.96
CA ASN A 505 16.92 5.88 27.89
C ASN A 505 17.44 4.48 27.53
N LYS A 506 18.16 3.87 28.46
CA LYS A 506 18.41 2.42 28.41
C LYS A 506 17.15 1.69 28.88
N ALA A 507 15.98 2.05 28.29
CA ALA A 507 14.76 1.37 28.60
C ALA A 507 15.02 -0.13 28.50
N ARG A 508 14.81 -0.82 29.60
CA ARG A 508 14.93 -2.27 29.61
C ARG A 508 13.84 -2.81 28.72
N VAL A 509 14.24 -3.27 27.57
CA VAL A 509 13.42 -4.09 26.69
C VAL A 509 13.11 -5.40 27.41
#